data_0d385b82d54368425a4d9580514c47ef
#
_entry.id   0d385b82d54368425a4d9580514c47ef
#
_cell.length_a   1.000
_cell.length_b   1.000
_cell.length_c   1.000
_cell.angle_alpha   90.00
_cell.angle_beta   90.00
_cell.angle_gamma   90.00
#
_symmetry.space_group_name_H-M   'P 1'
#
loop_
_entity.id
_entity.type
_entity.pdbx_description
1 polymer ?
#
loop_
_entity_poly.entity_id
_entity_poly.type
_entity_poly.pdbx_seq_one_letter_code
_entity_poly.pdbx_strand_id
1 'polypeptide(L)'
;MKILGNEIKPGMVIEHNKDLWSVLKAQHVKPGKGGAFNQVELKSVKRGIKLNERFRSSDSVERAILDDKKFNFLYEDENSCHFMNQDNFEQIIVNKNILGEKNKLLKENMEVVVQFYEDQALSIDLPSHIELTIDTTDAAIKGQTASSSYKPATLENGIKITVPPFINSGDKIILDTRTLDYVKKVK
;
A
#
# COMPACT_ATOMS: atom_id res chain seq x y z
N MET A 1 11.74 20.36 -1.36
CA MET A 1 12.58 20.81 -0.20
C MET A 1 13.94 20.10 -0.28
N LYS A 2 15.06 20.84 -0.27
CA LYS A 2 16.41 20.24 -0.34
C LYS A 2 16.83 19.68 1.00
N ILE A 3 17.34 18.47 1.01
CA ILE A 3 17.94 17.77 2.15
C ILE A 3 19.32 17.23 1.76
N LEU A 4 20.15 16.88 2.74
CA LEU A 4 21.41 16.20 2.48
C LEU A 4 21.25 14.70 2.33
N GLY A 5 22.17 14.04 1.62
CA GLY A 5 22.14 12.59 1.42
C GLY A 5 22.13 11.78 2.72
N ASN A 6 22.74 12.27 3.79
CA ASN A 6 22.70 11.63 5.11
C ASN A 6 21.38 11.83 5.87
N GLU A 7 20.51 12.71 5.42
CA GLU A 7 19.20 12.98 6.02
C GLU A 7 18.09 12.11 5.42
N ILE A 8 18.39 11.37 4.35
CA ILE A 8 17.42 10.46 3.72
C ILE A 8 17.07 9.35 4.69
N LYS A 9 15.77 9.16 4.95
CA LYS A 9 15.21 8.15 5.86
C LYS A 9 14.11 7.34 5.17
N PRO A 10 13.88 6.09 5.63
CA PRO A 10 12.74 5.30 5.18
C PRO A 10 11.41 6.04 5.34
N GLY A 11 10.50 5.88 4.38
CA GLY A 11 9.20 6.56 4.34
C GLY A 11 9.22 7.94 3.68
N MET A 12 10.38 8.51 3.39
CA MET A 12 10.47 9.74 2.59
C MET A 12 10.22 9.44 1.11
N VAL A 13 9.73 10.46 0.40
CA VAL A 13 9.74 10.47 -1.07
C VAL A 13 10.76 11.49 -1.53
N ILE A 14 11.62 11.09 -2.46
CA ILE A 14 12.67 11.95 -3.02
C ILE A 14 12.56 12.00 -4.53
N GLU A 15 12.95 13.12 -5.11
CA GLU A 15 13.15 13.24 -6.55
C GLU A 15 14.56 12.76 -6.91
N HIS A 16 14.64 11.78 -7.81
CA HIS A 16 15.90 11.28 -8.32
C HIS A 16 15.72 10.87 -9.79
N ASN A 17 16.64 11.29 -10.65
CA ASN A 17 16.60 11.05 -12.10
C ASN A 17 15.26 11.46 -12.75
N LYS A 18 14.70 12.60 -12.35
CA LYS A 18 13.41 13.14 -12.85
C LYS A 18 12.21 12.23 -12.58
N ASP A 19 12.29 11.39 -11.57
CA ASP A 19 11.20 10.54 -11.12
C ASP A 19 11.07 10.61 -9.60
N LEU A 20 9.91 10.25 -9.07
CA LEU A 20 9.64 10.19 -7.63
C LEU A 20 9.89 8.79 -7.11
N TRP A 21 10.64 8.72 -6.02
CA TRP A 21 11.06 7.48 -5.40
C TRP A 21 10.72 7.45 -3.92
N SER A 22 10.00 6.45 -3.48
CA SER A 22 9.80 6.14 -2.07
C SER A 22 11.02 5.44 -1.50
N VAL A 23 11.53 5.92 -0.38
CA VAL A 23 12.66 5.33 0.34
C VAL A 23 12.18 4.14 1.17
N LEU A 24 12.58 2.94 0.79
CA LEU A 24 12.24 1.70 1.51
C LEU A 24 13.21 1.45 2.66
N LYS A 25 14.53 1.60 2.40
CA LYS A 25 15.60 1.43 3.39
C LYS A 25 16.67 2.49 3.19
N ALA A 26 17.30 2.90 4.28
CA ALA A 26 18.45 3.78 4.27
C ALA A 26 19.47 3.31 5.32
N GLN A 27 20.70 3.10 4.90
CA GLN A 27 21.79 2.64 5.76
C GLN A 27 22.97 3.58 5.63
N HIS A 28 23.27 4.30 6.71
CA HIS A 28 24.42 5.18 6.76
C HIS A 28 25.70 4.38 6.96
N VAL A 29 26.66 4.54 6.06
CA VAL A 29 27.95 3.84 6.07
C VAL A 29 29.08 4.86 6.22
N LYS A 30 29.90 4.67 7.26
CA LYS A 30 31.13 5.42 7.49
C LYS A 30 32.32 4.49 7.29
N PRO A 31 32.92 4.45 6.08
CA PRO A 31 34.11 3.63 5.86
C PRO A 31 35.30 4.26 6.62
N GLY A 32 36.26 3.46 7.04
CA GLY A 32 37.45 3.92 7.77
C GLY A 32 38.36 4.83 6.93
N LYS A 33 38.30 4.70 5.61
CA LYS A 33 38.94 5.61 4.63
C LYS A 33 37.91 5.99 3.58
N GLY A 34 37.73 7.28 3.34
CA GLY A 34 36.78 7.84 2.37
C GLY A 34 35.60 8.58 3.02
N GLY A 35 34.79 9.23 2.20
CA GLY A 35 33.63 9.98 2.66
C GLY A 35 32.47 9.09 3.10
N ALA A 36 31.72 9.52 4.10
CA ALA A 36 30.49 8.84 4.52
C ALA A 36 29.41 8.90 3.42
N PHE A 37 28.63 7.85 3.30
CA PHE A 37 27.52 7.77 2.34
C PHE A 37 26.32 7.06 2.93
N ASN A 38 25.16 7.27 2.32
CA ASN A 38 23.93 6.60 2.64
C ASN A 38 23.58 5.61 1.50
N GLN A 39 23.48 4.32 1.82
CA GLN A 39 23.01 3.29 0.90
C GLN A 39 21.49 3.24 1.00
N VAL A 40 20.78 3.51 -0.08
CA VAL A 40 19.34 3.70 -0.08
C VAL A 40 18.68 2.72 -1.04
N GLU A 41 17.69 1.97 -0.55
CA GLU A 41 16.79 1.18 -1.39
C GLU A 41 15.56 2.03 -1.70
N LEU A 42 15.34 2.27 -2.97
CA LEU A 42 14.29 3.12 -3.53
C LEU A 42 13.25 2.27 -4.28
N LYS A 43 12.01 2.72 -4.28
CA LYS A 43 10.94 2.17 -5.12
C LYS A 43 10.30 3.33 -5.90
N SER A 44 10.29 3.23 -7.23
CA SER A 44 9.60 4.23 -8.06
C SER A 44 8.11 4.27 -7.71
N VAL A 45 7.61 5.47 -7.42
CA VAL A 45 6.19 5.69 -7.09
C VAL A 45 5.30 5.36 -8.28
N LYS A 46 5.72 5.73 -9.50
CA LYS A 46 4.93 5.52 -10.72
C LYS A 46 5.06 4.11 -11.29
N ARG A 47 6.28 3.54 -11.29
CA ARG A 47 6.59 2.29 -12.00
C ARG A 47 6.69 1.07 -11.08
N GLY A 48 6.79 1.28 -9.77
CA GLY A 48 6.91 0.21 -8.78
C GLY A 48 8.26 -0.55 -8.79
N ILE A 49 9.18 -0.21 -9.70
CA ILE A 49 10.51 -0.83 -9.79
C ILE A 49 11.39 -0.42 -8.61
N LYS A 50 12.30 -1.30 -8.21
CA LYS A 50 13.26 -1.02 -7.15
C LYS A 50 14.61 -0.61 -7.71
N LEU A 51 15.30 0.28 -7.01
CA LEU A 51 16.63 0.77 -7.30
C LEU A 51 17.43 0.86 -6.00
N ASN A 52 18.68 0.41 -6.02
CA ASN A 52 19.62 0.68 -4.94
C ASN A 52 20.56 1.79 -5.37
N GLU A 53 20.61 2.87 -4.60
CA GLU A 53 21.39 4.06 -4.92
C GLU A 53 22.27 4.46 -3.73
N ARG A 54 23.40 5.08 -4.02
CA ARG A 54 24.35 5.55 -3.03
C ARG A 54 24.46 7.06 -3.11
N PHE A 55 24.05 7.72 -2.03
CA PHE A 55 24.19 9.17 -1.89
C PHE A 55 25.37 9.49 -0.95
N ARG A 56 26.27 10.37 -1.37
CA ARG A 56 27.28 10.92 -0.45
C ARG A 56 26.55 11.71 0.63
N SER A 57 27.12 11.76 1.82
CA SER A 57 26.50 12.49 2.94
C SER A 57 26.24 13.98 2.63
N SER A 58 27.07 14.57 1.75
CA SER A 58 26.99 15.97 1.31
C SER A 58 26.14 16.20 0.06
N ASP A 59 25.66 15.14 -0.59
CA ASP A 59 24.85 15.31 -1.81
C ASP A 59 23.54 16.00 -1.47
N SER A 60 23.13 16.95 -2.31
CA SER A 60 21.85 17.65 -2.19
C SER A 60 20.77 16.84 -2.92
N VAL A 61 19.73 16.46 -2.21
CA VAL A 61 18.62 15.67 -2.73
C VAL A 61 17.32 16.43 -2.51
N GLU A 62 16.46 16.46 -3.53
CA GLU A 62 15.14 17.09 -3.41
C GLU A 62 14.15 16.10 -2.74
N ARG A 63 13.68 16.46 -1.55
CA ARG A 63 12.60 15.75 -0.88
C ARG A 63 11.26 16.27 -1.39
N ALA A 64 10.45 15.38 -1.95
CA ALA A 64 9.06 15.65 -2.28
C ALA A 64 8.21 15.64 -0.99
N ILE A 65 7.45 16.71 -0.78
CA ILE A 65 6.44 16.77 0.28
C ILE A 65 5.13 16.34 -0.37
N LEU A 66 4.55 15.27 0.15
CA LEU A 66 3.26 14.79 -0.30
C LEU A 66 2.16 15.45 0.52
N ASP A 67 1.06 15.74 -0.13
CA ASP A 67 -0.14 16.31 0.48
C ASP A 67 -1.19 15.20 0.59
N ASP A 68 -1.50 14.79 1.81
CA ASP A 68 -2.43 13.72 2.11
C ASP A 68 -3.83 14.31 2.25
N LYS A 69 -4.77 13.87 1.39
CA LYS A 69 -6.17 14.30 1.43
C LYS A 69 -7.12 13.11 1.55
N LYS A 70 -8.18 13.28 2.33
CA LYS A 70 -9.20 12.25 2.54
C LYS A 70 -10.26 12.29 1.46
N PHE A 71 -10.55 11.12 0.93
CA PHE A 71 -11.56 10.90 -0.10
C PHE A 71 -12.46 9.72 0.24
N ASN A 72 -13.67 9.73 -0.28
CA ASN A 72 -14.54 8.57 -0.33
C ASN A 72 -14.51 7.98 -1.73
N PHE A 73 -14.36 6.68 -1.82
CA PHE A 73 -14.53 5.96 -3.08
C PHE A 73 -16.01 5.98 -3.48
N LEU A 74 -16.30 6.35 -4.71
CA LEU A 74 -17.65 6.38 -5.23
C LEU A 74 -17.97 5.12 -6.04
N TYR A 75 -17.30 4.96 -7.16
CA TYR A 75 -17.46 3.83 -8.08
C TYR A 75 -16.23 3.68 -8.97
N GLU A 76 -16.16 2.56 -9.67
CA GLU A 76 -15.16 2.34 -10.69
C GLU A 76 -15.81 2.17 -12.07
N ASP A 77 -15.10 2.60 -13.10
CA ASP A 77 -15.38 2.28 -14.50
C ASP A 77 -14.33 1.31 -15.03
N GLU A 78 -14.27 1.14 -16.36
CA GLU A 78 -13.37 0.17 -16.99
C GLU A 78 -11.90 0.42 -16.67
N ASN A 79 -11.44 1.68 -16.64
CA ASN A 79 -10.03 2.06 -16.50
C ASN A 79 -9.72 2.91 -15.27
N SER A 80 -10.74 3.41 -14.59
CA SER A 80 -10.58 4.43 -13.56
C SER A 80 -11.41 4.17 -12.31
N CYS A 81 -10.98 4.78 -11.22
CA CYS A 81 -11.71 4.85 -9.96
C CYS A 81 -12.06 6.31 -9.68
N HIS A 82 -13.30 6.54 -9.24
CA HIS A 82 -13.85 7.85 -8.94
C HIS A 82 -13.91 8.05 -7.43
N PHE A 83 -13.38 9.18 -6.97
CA PHE A 83 -13.32 9.52 -5.56
C PHE A 83 -13.85 10.93 -5.33
N MET A 84 -14.43 11.17 -4.16
CA MET A 84 -14.93 12.47 -3.74
C MET A 84 -14.18 12.94 -2.50
N ASN A 85 -13.64 14.13 -2.54
CA ASN A 85 -12.95 14.76 -1.41
C ASN A 85 -13.96 15.00 -0.28
N GLN A 86 -13.58 14.69 0.97
CA GLN A 86 -14.46 14.84 2.13
C GLN A 86 -14.66 16.29 2.58
N ASP A 87 -13.70 17.18 2.26
CA ASP A 87 -13.71 18.55 2.75
C ASP A 87 -14.46 19.52 1.79
N ASN A 88 -14.22 19.37 0.48
CA ASN A 88 -14.74 20.30 -0.52
C ASN A 88 -15.69 19.65 -1.55
N PHE A 89 -15.92 18.31 -1.44
CA PHE A 89 -16.80 17.52 -2.31
C PHE A 89 -16.36 17.49 -3.80
N GLU A 90 -15.17 17.94 -4.11
CA GLU A 90 -14.63 17.82 -5.46
C GLU A 90 -14.37 16.36 -5.81
N GLN A 91 -14.69 15.99 -7.05
CA GLN A 91 -14.44 14.65 -7.55
C GLN A 91 -13.12 14.59 -8.30
N ILE A 92 -12.38 13.50 -8.08
CA ILE A 92 -11.19 13.18 -8.85
C ILE A 92 -11.33 11.82 -9.52
N ILE A 93 -10.67 11.68 -10.64
CA ILE A 93 -10.59 10.43 -11.40
C ILE A 93 -9.15 9.94 -11.35
N VAL A 94 -8.96 8.72 -10.89
CA VAL A 94 -7.64 8.11 -10.73
C VAL A 94 -7.58 6.82 -11.54
N ASN A 95 -6.54 6.66 -12.34
CA ASN A 95 -6.34 5.44 -13.14
C ASN A 95 -6.12 4.23 -12.23
N LYS A 96 -6.76 3.10 -12.53
CA LYS A 96 -6.64 1.83 -11.77
C LYS A 96 -5.21 1.34 -11.61
N ASN A 97 -4.31 1.71 -12.52
CA ASN A 97 -2.88 1.35 -12.44
C ASN A 97 -2.19 1.88 -11.17
N ILE A 98 -2.67 2.99 -10.61
CA ILE A 98 -2.13 3.55 -9.34
C ILE A 98 -2.45 2.64 -8.16
N LEU A 99 -3.62 2.03 -8.16
CA LEU A 99 -4.06 1.09 -7.13
C LEU A 99 -3.52 -0.33 -7.35
N GLY A 100 -3.31 -0.73 -8.60
CA GLY A 100 -2.95 -2.10 -8.96
C GLY A 100 -3.97 -3.10 -8.42
N GLU A 101 -3.53 -4.20 -7.82
CA GLU A 101 -4.41 -5.23 -7.25
C GLU A 101 -5.31 -4.74 -6.09
N LYS A 102 -4.95 -3.60 -5.46
CA LYS A 102 -5.72 -3.02 -4.36
C LYS A 102 -7.08 -2.47 -4.81
N ASN A 103 -7.29 -2.24 -6.11
CA ASN A 103 -8.59 -1.79 -6.61
C ASN A 103 -9.73 -2.75 -6.24
N LYS A 104 -9.45 -4.07 -6.19
CA LYS A 104 -10.42 -5.10 -5.79
C LYS A 104 -10.88 -5.00 -4.32
N LEU A 105 -10.15 -4.25 -3.51
CA LEU A 105 -10.47 -4.04 -2.09
C LEU A 105 -11.38 -2.83 -1.87
N LEU A 106 -11.58 -2.00 -2.88
CA LEU A 106 -12.43 -0.81 -2.78
C LEU A 106 -13.90 -1.22 -2.61
N LYS A 107 -14.57 -0.54 -1.71
CA LYS A 107 -16.02 -0.62 -1.49
C LYS A 107 -16.62 0.77 -1.57
N GLU A 108 -17.84 0.87 -2.05
CA GLU A 108 -18.59 2.13 -2.11
C GLU A 108 -18.57 2.84 -0.74
N ASN A 109 -18.36 4.14 -0.77
CA ASN A 109 -18.19 5.02 0.40
C ASN A 109 -16.98 4.69 1.30
N MET A 110 -16.03 3.85 0.86
CA MET A 110 -14.81 3.61 1.62
C MET A 110 -13.97 4.89 1.71
N GLU A 111 -13.58 5.24 2.94
CA GLU A 111 -12.61 6.31 3.18
C GLU A 111 -11.21 5.84 2.77
N VAL A 112 -10.52 6.65 1.97
CA VAL A 112 -9.14 6.43 1.53
C VAL A 112 -8.33 7.71 1.71
N VAL A 113 -7.02 7.58 1.78
CA VAL A 113 -6.11 8.73 1.75
C VAL A 113 -5.44 8.76 0.38
N VAL A 114 -5.63 9.84 -0.36
CA VAL A 114 -4.94 10.07 -1.63
C VAL A 114 -3.77 11.00 -1.39
N GLN A 115 -2.60 10.56 -1.80
CA GLN A 115 -1.36 11.32 -1.70
C GLN A 115 -1.12 12.09 -2.99
N PHE A 116 -0.96 13.41 -2.87
CA PHE A 116 -0.71 14.30 -4.00
C PHE A 116 0.71 14.84 -3.98
N TYR A 117 1.26 15.03 -5.14
CA TYR A 117 2.46 15.81 -5.38
C TYR A 117 2.20 16.75 -6.56
N GLU A 118 2.35 18.07 -6.34
CA GLU A 118 2.06 19.09 -7.36
C GLU A 118 0.70 18.87 -8.06
N ASP A 119 -0.34 18.69 -7.25
CA ASP A 119 -1.73 18.45 -7.67
C ASP A 119 -1.99 17.16 -8.47
N GLN A 120 -0.99 16.29 -8.58
CA GLN A 120 -1.15 14.96 -9.17
C GLN A 120 -1.31 13.88 -8.09
N ALA A 121 -2.34 13.05 -8.22
CA ALA A 121 -2.51 11.88 -7.36
C ALA A 121 -1.40 10.85 -7.68
N LEU A 122 -0.58 10.50 -6.67
CA LEU A 122 0.52 9.57 -6.81
C LEU A 122 0.21 8.19 -6.27
N SER A 123 -0.46 8.12 -5.13
CA SER A 123 -0.82 6.87 -4.48
C SER A 123 -2.12 7.00 -3.71
N ILE A 124 -2.74 5.86 -3.44
CA ILE A 124 -3.96 5.76 -2.64
C ILE A 124 -3.70 4.74 -1.55
N ASP A 125 -3.86 5.19 -0.31
CA ASP A 125 -3.78 4.35 0.87
C ASP A 125 -5.17 3.97 1.34
N LEU A 126 -5.41 2.65 1.37
CA LEU A 126 -6.64 2.08 1.90
C LEU A 126 -6.57 2.01 3.44
N PRO A 127 -7.72 1.92 4.14
CA PRO A 127 -7.74 1.57 5.55
C PRO A 127 -6.93 0.29 5.79
N SER A 128 -6.15 0.25 6.85
CA SER A 128 -5.29 -0.92 7.16
C SER A 128 -6.08 -2.21 7.35
N HIS A 129 -7.35 -2.11 7.71
CA HIS A 129 -8.26 -3.22 7.94
C HIS A 129 -9.60 -2.96 7.27
N ILE A 130 -10.12 -3.97 6.57
CA ILE A 130 -11.43 -3.92 5.95
C ILE A 130 -12.23 -5.17 6.28
N GLU A 131 -13.56 -5.04 6.30
CA GLU A 131 -14.47 -6.15 6.46
C GLU A 131 -14.84 -6.73 5.09
N LEU A 132 -14.68 -8.04 4.95
CA LEU A 132 -15.04 -8.80 3.74
C LEU A 132 -15.75 -10.10 4.12
N THR A 133 -16.62 -10.55 3.22
CA THR A 133 -17.33 -11.83 3.37
C THR A 133 -16.58 -12.95 2.66
N ILE A 134 -16.51 -14.11 3.30
CA ILE A 134 -16.02 -15.34 2.67
C ILE A 134 -17.07 -15.84 1.69
N ASP A 135 -16.74 -15.87 0.42
CA ASP A 135 -17.62 -16.45 -0.61
C ASP A 135 -17.55 -17.97 -0.58
N THR A 136 -16.36 -18.51 -0.78
CA THR A 136 -16.12 -19.96 -0.77
C THR A 136 -14.90 -20.35 0.04
N THR A 137 -14.99 -21.50 0.73
CA THR A 137 -13.87 -22.14 1.42
C THR A 137 -14.14 -23.63 1.57
N ASP A 138 -13.08 -24.43 1.72
CA ASP A 138 -13.21 -25.84 1.97
C ASP A 138 -13.94 -26.12 3.29
N ALA A 139 -14.74 -27.18 3.32
CA ALA A 139 -15.38 -27.65 4.55
C ALA A 139 -14.31 -28.04 5.58
N ALA A 140 -14.54 -27.71 6.85
CA ALA A 140 -13.69 -28.19 7.93
C ALA A 140 -13.77 -29.70 8.03
N ILE A 141 -12.70 -30.43 7.73
CA ILE A 141 -12.64 -31.88 7.91
C ILE A 141 -12.58 -32.17 9.41
N LYS A 142 -13.69 -32.69 9.96
CA LYS A 142 -13.73 -33.16 11.35
C LYS A 142 -12.76 -34.34 11.49
N GLY A 143 -11.68 -34.17 12.27
CA GLY A 143 -10.77 -35.25 12.62
C GLY A 143 -9.29 -35.05 12.32
N GLN A 144 -8.87 -33.96 11.71
CA GLN A 144 -7.45 -33.60 11.68
C GLN A 144 -7.06 -32.94 13.00
N THR A 145 -6.33 -33.68 13.80
CA THR A 145 -5.71 -33.23 15.03
C THR A 145 -4.89 -31.98 14.80
N ALA A 146 -5.19 -30.96 15.57
CA ALA A 146 -4.38 -29.88 16.17
C ALA A 146 -3.04 -29.43 15.52
N SER A 147 -2.80 -29.61 14.26
CA SER A 147 -1.85 -28.77 13.54
C SER A 147 -2.67 -27.71 12.78
N SER A 148 -2.49 -26.48 13.16
CA SER A 148 -3.20 -25.29 12.66
C SER A 148 -2.95 -25.07 11.16
N SER A 149 -3.53 -25.95 10.35
CA SER A 149 -3.46 -25.83 8.89
C SER A 149 -4.48 -24.79 8.45
N TYR A 150 -4.01 -23.61 8.09
CA TYR A 150 -4.83 -22.65 7.37
C TYR A 150 -5.38 -23.32 6.09
N LYS A 151 -6.61 -22.97 5.73
CA LYS A 151 -7.26 -23.48 4.52
C LYS A 151 -7.49 -22.34 3.51
N PRO A 152 -7.52 -22.64 2.20
CA PRO A 152 -7.80 -21.62 1.19
C PRO A 152 -9.25 -21.15 1.30
N ALA A 153 -9.45 -19.86 1.05
CA ALA A 153 -10.75 -19.23 0.96
C ALA A 153 -10.73 -18.17 -0.14
N THR A 154 -11.87 -17.99 -0.78
CA THR A 154 -12.10 -16.92 -1.76
C THR A 154 -13.05 -15.90 -1.12
N LEU A 155 -12.71 -14.65 -1.21
CA LEU A 155 -13.50 -13.53 -0.72
C LEU A 155 -14.55 -13.12 -1.77
N GLU A 156 -15.58 -12.37 -1.34
CA GLU A 156 -16.64 -11.83 -2.20
C GLU A 156 -16.15 -11.01 -3.40
N ASN A 157 -14.94 -10.48 -3.33
CA ASN A 157 -14.28 -9.73 -4.41
C ASN A 157 -13.33 -10.59 -5.26
N GLY A 158 -13.34 -11.91 -5.09
CA GLY A 158 -12.53 -12.86 -5.85
C GLY A 158 -11.07 -12.99 -5.40
N ILE A 159 -10.65 -12.30 -4.34
CA ILE A 159 -9.30 -12.43 -3.78
C ILE A 159 -9.20 -13.74 -3.02
N LYS A 160 -8.12 -14.48 -3.26
CA LYS A 160 -7.82 -15.73 -2.54
C LYS A 160 -6.90 -15.45 -1.37
N ILE A 161 -7.28 -15.97 -0.22
CA ILE A 161 -6.52 -15.85 1.04
C ILE A 161 -6.46 -17.19 1.75
N THR A 162 -5.72 -17.26 2.84
CA THR A 162 -5.73 -18.39 3.76
C THR A 162 -6.41 -18.00 5.08
N VAL A 163 -7.28 -18.87 5.59
CA VAL A 163 -8.04 -18.63 6.80
C VAL A 163 -7.94 -19.80 7.78
N PRO A 164 -8.17 -19.62 9.07
CA PRO A 164 -8.24 -20.70 10.05
C PRO A 164 -9.35 -21.72 9.72
N PRO A 165 -9.23 -22.98 10.18
CA PRO A 165 -10.15 -24.06 9.83
C PRO A 165 -11.62 -23.81 10.24
N PHE A 166 -11.85 -22.99 11.27
CA PHE A 166 -13.19 -22.69 11.81
C PHE A 166 -13.98 -21.66 11.01
N ILE A 167 -13.35 -21.04 10.00
CA ILE A 167 -14.03 -20.07 9.12
C ILE A 167 -14.84 -20.81 8.08
N ASN A 168 -16.08 -20.36 7.84
CA ASN A 168 -16.99 -20.95 6.86
C ASN A 168 -17.39 -19.95 5.77
N SER A 169 -17.94 -20.45 4.68
CA SER A 169 -18.56 -19.59 3.65
C SER A 169 -19.70 -18.78 4.29
N GLY A 170 -19.83 -17.52 3.93
CA GLY A 170 -20.78 -16.57 4.51
C GLY A 170 -20.25 -15.85 5.78
N ASP A 171 -19.13 -16.28 6.35
CA ASP A 171 -18.54 -15.58 7.49
C ASP A 171 -17.94 -14.24 7.06
N LYS A 172 -18.12 -13.24 7.91
CA LYS A 172 -17.48 -11.93 7.78
C LYS A 172 -16.17 -11.92 8.53
N ILE A 173 -15.13 -11.44 7.90
CA ILE A 173 -13.79 -11.35 8.46
C ILE A 173 -13.20 -9.96 8.33
N ILE A 174 -12.22 -9.66 9.17
CA ILE A 174 -11.34 -8.51 9.00
C ILE A 174 -10.09 -8.98 8.28
N LEU A 175 -9.75 -8.28 7.19
CA LEU A 175 -8.56 -8.47 6.37
C LEU A 175 -7.58 -7.30 6.56
N ASP A 176 -6.28 -7.58 6.69
CA ASP A 176 -5.24 -6.55 6.58
C ASP A 176 -5.01 -6.25 5.08
N THR A 177 -5.24 -5.00 4.67
CA THR A 177 -5.15 -4.60 3.26
C THR A 177 -3.74 -4.54 2.70
N ARG A 178 -2.72 -4.53 3.57
CA ARG A 178 -1.30 -4.44 3.18
C ARG A 178 -0.70 -5.81 2.87
N THR A 179 -1.07 -6.81 3.66
CA THR A 179 -0.53 -8.19 3.57
C THR A 179 -1.52 -9.16 2.97
N LEU A 180 -2.81 -8.80 2.91
CA LEU A 180 -3.95 -9.66 2.53
C LEU A 180 -4.12 -10.85 3.49
N ASP A 181 -3.74 -10.68 4.75
CA ASP A 181 -3.87 -11.71 5.76
C ASP A 181 -5.18 -11.59 6.54
N TYR A 182 -5.71 -12.74 6.92
CA TYR A 182 -6.81 -12.83 7.87
C TYR A 182 -6.40 -12.30 9.23
N VAL A 183 -7.19 -11.39 9.81
CA VAL A 183 -6.94 -10.84 11.15
C VAL A 183 -7.85 -11.50 12.18
N LYS A 184 -9.15 -11.43 11.97
CA LYS A 184 -10.17 -12.00 12.88
C LYS A 184 -11.53 -12.16 12.19
N LYS A 185 -12.37 -13.01 12.77
CA LYS A 185 -13.79 -13.11 12.42
C LYS A 185 -14.58 -11.97 13.06
N VAL A 186 -15.50 -11.39 12.30
CA VAL A 186 -16.48 -10.43 12.83
C VAL A 186 -17.57 -11.22 13.58
N LYS A 187 -17.93 -10.75 14.76
CA LYS A 187 -19.00 -11.39 15.57
C LYS A 187 -20.37 -10.94 15.08
#